data_ee878aba2baf4a82960ea41f809d5348
#
_entry.id   ee878aba2baf4a82960ea41f809d5348
#
_cell.length_a   1.000
_cell.length_b   1.000
_cell.length_c   1.000
_cell.angle_alpha   90.00
_cell.angle_beta   90.00
_cell.angle_gamma   90.00
#
_symmetry.space_group_name_H-M   'P 1'
#
loop_
_entity.id
_entity.type
_entity.pdbx_description
1 polymer ?
#
loop_
_entity_poly.entity_id
_entity_poly.type
_entity_poly.pdbx_seq_one_letter_code
_entity_poly.pdbx_strand_id
1 'polypeptide(L)'
;GKWVQINDSEYPAVDLYNLKPDTVYTLRIRAYKTQKGIYAYSDYVRFAARTSKLVVKNVTNFKVKSATTNSVTLQWDKCEGEVGYFVERYKNGSWCNIAELPVDTTSYTEKGLINGTTYSFRIRAYRYGDTVLTGLYSNVAGTTTLANVTGFAKQSSTDSSITVKWNRNSCATGYVLEQYTGGKWVQLTKTASNTNTSYTAKNLKASTTYTFRIKTYKTVNGKTTETAYIRLAARTSAPSVTNVTGFTKESVTPTTAT
;
A
#
# COMPACT_ATOMS: atom_id res chain seq x y z
N GLY A 1 39.06 -23.70 -36.71
CA GLY A 1 37.97 -24.45 -36.10
C GLY A 1 37.76 -25.76 -36.83
N LYS A 2 37.39 -26.80 -36.10
CA LYS A 2 37.06 -28.11 -36.70
C LYS A 2 35.55 -28.17 -36.97
N TRP A 3 35.17 -28.79 -38.12
CA TRP A 3 33.77 -29.08 -38.39
C TRP A 3 33.36 -30.33 -37.58
N VAL A 4 32.19 -30.23 -36.95
CA VAL A 4 31.59 -31.33 -36.18
C VAL A 4 30.28 -31.71 -36.87
N GLN A 5 30.07 -33.01 -37.11
CA GLN A 5 28.79 -33.50 -37.59
C GLN A 5 27.76 -33.40 -36.48
N ILE A 6 26.63 -32.74 -36.74
CA ILE A 6 25.58 -32.51 -35.78
C ILE A 6 24.31 -33.31 -36.06
N ASN A 7 24.14 -33.75 -37.31
CA ASN A 7 23.01 -34.58 -37.69
C ASN A 7 23.34 -35.37 -38.97
N ASP A 8 22.67 -36.52 -39.11
CA ASP A 8 22.59 -37.32 -40.29
C ASP A 8 21.13 -37.80 -40.43
N SER A 9 20.44 -37.29 -41.45
CA SER A 9 18.99 -37.41 -41.54
C SER A 9 18.54 -37.56 -42.99
N GLU A 10 17.53 -38.41 -43.20
CA GLU A 10 16.79 -38.51 -44.45
C GLU A 10 15.74 -37.39 -44.62
N TYR A 11 15.49 -36.61 -43.57
CA TYR A 11 14.53 -35.51 -43.57
C TYR A 11 15.17 -34.21 -44.07
N PRO A 12 14.40 -33.37 -44.80
CA PRO A 12 14.91 -32.12 -45.38
C PRO A 12 15.08 -30.98 -44.37
N ALA A 13 14.86 -31.24 -43.05
CA ALA A 13 14.97 -30.24 -42.00
C ALA A 13 15.65 -30.82 -40.76
N VAL A 14 16.36 -29.95 -40.02
CA VAL A 14 16.97 -30.27 -38.73
C VAL A 14 16.86 -29.09 -37.80
N ASP A 15 16.43 -29.35 -36.56
CA ASP A 15 16.41 -28.36 -35.48
C ASP A 15 17.67 -28.49 -34.64
N LEU A 16 18.32 -27.36 -34.37
CA LEU A 16 19.52 -27.28 -33.53
C LEU A 16 19.16 -26.64 -32.18
N TYR A 17 19.52 -27.31 -31.10
CA TYR A 17 19.19 -26.91 -29.74
C TYR A 17 20.44 -26.50 -28.97
N ASN A 18 20.22 -25.81 -27.81
CA ASN A 18 21.28 -25.37 -26.89
C ASN A 18 22.30 -24.41 -27.52
N LEU A 19 21.89 -23.65 -28.52
CA LEU A 19 22.72 -22.63 -29.14
C LEU A 19 22.78 -21.38 -28.25
N LYS A 20 23.94 -20.70 -28.20
CA LYS A 20 24.08 -19.43 -27.51
C LYS A 20 23.28 -18.33 -28.22
N PRO A 21 22.59 -17.45 -27.50
CA PRO A 21 21.91 -16.33 -28.10
C PRO A 21 22.87 -15.36 -28.80
N ASP A 22 22.34 -14.58 -29.74
CA ASP A 22 23.04 -13.53 -30.49
C ASP A 22 24.38 -13.99 -31.11
N THR A 23 24.45 -15.28 -31.47
CA THR A 23 25.66 -15.90 -31.93
C THR A 23 25.49 -16.35 -33.37
N VAL A 24 26.51 -16.07 -34.21
CA VAL A 24 26.56 -16.55 -35.59
C VAL A 24 27.14 -17.94 -35.61
N TYR A 25 26.36 -18.87 -36.14
CA TYR A 25 26.78 -20.24 -36.41
C TYR A 25 26.96 -20.41 -37.91
N THR A 26 28.12 -20.96 -38.31
CA THR A 26 28.35 -21.35 -39.70
C THR A 26 28.07 -22.85 -39.82
N LEU A 27 27.20 -23.17 -40.74
CA LEU A 27 26.72 -24.52 -40.99
C LEU A 27 27.08 -24.93 -42.41
N ARG A 28 27.23 -26.22 -42.60
CA ARG A 28 27.38 -26.81 -43.94
C ARG A 28 26.60 -28.12 -44.04
N ILE A 29 26.03 -28.36 -45.20
CA ILE A 29 25.27 -29.57 -45.49
C ILE A 29 25.75 -30.16 -46.83
N ARG A 30 25.72 -31.46 -46.95
CA ARG A 30 25.91 -32.20 -48.22
C ARG A 30 24.96 -33.38 -48.26
N ALA A 31 24.56 -33.78 -49.43
CA ALA A 31 23.87 -35.05 -49.66
C ALA A 31 24.85 -36.22 -49.77
N TYR A 32 24.38 -37.41 -49.41
CA TYR A 32 25.09 -38.61 -49.66
C TYR A 32 24.17 -39.73 -50.19
N LYS A 33 24.77 -40.70 -50.91
CA LYS A 33 24.10 -41.89 -51.34
C LYS A 33 24.98 -43.10 -50.99
N THR A 34 24.33 -44.14 -50.46
CA THR A 34 25.03 -45.43 -50.14
C THR A 34 24.61 -46.50 -51.12
N GLN A 35 25.60 -47.19 -51.67
CA GLN A 35 25.37 -48.38 -52.49
C GLN A 35 26.41 -49.46 -52.11
N LYS A 36 25.97 -50.64 -51.68
CA LYS A 36 26.80 -51.73 -51.21
C LYS A 36 27.89 -51.32 -50.20
N GLY A 37 27.54 -50.45 -49.23
CA GLY A 37 28.45 -49.98 -48.19
C GLY A 37 29.43 -48.87 -48.62
N ILE A 38 29.38 -48.42 -49.86
CA ILE A 38 30.22 -47.36 -50.41
C ILE A 38 29.40 -46.05 -50.38
N TYR A 39 29.98 -45.00 -49.82
CA TYR A 39 29.37 -43.64 -49.71
C TYR A 39 29.87 -42.75 -50.84
N ALA A 40 28.95 -42.13 -51.56
CA ALA A 40 29.23 -41.06 -52.51
C ALA A 40 28.61 -39.79 -51.95
N TYR A 41 29.31 -38.66 -52.00
CA TYR A 41 28.94 -37.42 -51.44
C TYR A 41 28.88 -36.29 -52.48
N SER A 42 27.92 -35.36 -52.31
CA SER A 42 27.94 -34.07 -53.00
C SER A 42 28.94 -33.11 -52.37
N ASP A 43 29.21 -32.01 -53.05
CA ASP A 43 29.87 -30.86 -52.44
C ASP A 43 29.08 -30.31 -51.28
N TYR A 44 29.77 -29.58 -50.37
CA TYR A 44 29.13 -28.89 -49.26
C TYR A 44 28.50 -27.58 -49.69
N VAL A 45 27.26 -27.39 -49.33
CA VAL A 45 26.62 -26.07 -49.29
C VAL A 45 26.82 -25.47 -47.89
N ARG A 46 27.22 -24.22 -47.81
CA ARG A 46 27.49 -23.49 -46.55
C ARG A 46 26.52 -22.34 -46.39
N PHE A 47 26.10 -22.06 -45.16
CA PHE A 47 25.34 -20.90 -44.78
C PHE A 47 25.68 -20.49 -43.36
N ALA A 48 25.36 -19.24 -43.01
CA ALA A 48 25.48 -18.71 -41.65
C ALA A 48 24.10 -18.29 -41.16
N ALA A 49 23.80 -18.65 -39.93
CA ALA A 49 22.58 -18.25 -39.27
C ALA A 49 22.93 -17.63 -37.90
N ARG A 50 22.24 -16.57 -37.54
CA ARG A 50 22.41 -15.93 -36.23
C ARG A 50 21.21 -16.27 -35.37
N THR A 51 21.48 -16.75 -34.16
CA THR A 51 20.45 -16.94 -33.15
C THR A 51 19.92 -15.59 -32.69
N SER A 52 18.65 -15.55 -32.31
CA SER A 52 18.02 -14.32 -31.80
C SER A 52 18.70 -13.83 -30.52
N LYS A 53 18.74 -12.51 -30.34
CA LYS A 53 19.18 -11.87 -29.10
C LYS A 53 18.18 -12.17 -27.98
N LEU A 54 18.69 -12.48 -26.78
CA LEU A 54 17.86 -12.52 -25.60
C LEU A 54 17.36 -11.10 -25.29
N VAL A 55 16.05 -10.95 -25.15
CA VAL A 55 15.40 -9.70 -24.78
C VAL A 55 14.49 -9.96 -23.60
N VAL A 56 14.50 -9.07 -22.61
CA VAL A 56 13.53 -9.08 -21.53
C VAL A 56 12.47 -8.02 -21.84
N LYS A 57 11.21 -8.45 -21.95
CA LYS A 57 10.09 -7.53 -22.17
C LYS A 57 9.89 -6.63 -20.95
N ASN A 58 9.37 -5.42 -21.18
CA ASN A 58 9.00 -4.52 -20.11
C ASN A 58 7.73 -5.00 -19.41
N VAL A 59 7.64 -4.75 -18.11
CA VAL A 59 6.42 -5.02 -17.34
C VAL A 59 5.31 -4.06 -17.80
N THR A 60 4.12 -4.61 -18.08
CA THR A 60 2.94 -3.85 -18.49
C THR A 60 1.87 -3.86 -17.41
N ASN A 61 0.92 -2.91 -17.48
CA ASN A 61 -0.19 -2.76 -16.54
C ASN A 61 0.23 -2.70 -15.06
N PHE A 62 1.44 -2.17 -14.77
CA PHE A 62 1.90 -1.97 -13.40
C PHE A 62 1.07 -0.91 -12.70
N LYS A 63 0.29 -1.32 -11.70
CA LYS A 63 -0.67 -0.47 -10.98
C LYS A 63 -0.83 -0.87 -9.52
N VAL A 64 -1.44 0.02 -8.75
CA VAL A 64 -1.93 -0.31 -7.41
C VAL A 64 -3.24 -1.08 -7.55
N LYS A 65 -3.28 -2.31 -7.03
CA LYS A 65 -4.49 -3.14 -6.92
C LYS A 65 -5.37 -2.72 -5.75
N SER A 66 -4.75 -2.53 -4.59
CA SER A 66 -5.43 -2.12 -3.35
C SER A 66 -4.45 -1.49 -2.37
N ALA A 67 -4.99 -0.77 -1.39
CA ALA A 67 -4.21 -0.22 -0.28
C ALA A 67 -5.01 -0.31 1.02
N THR A 68 -4.28 -0.51 2.12
CA THR A 68 -4.79 -0.45 3.50
C THR A 68 -4.11 0.68 4.25
N THR A 69 -4.33 0.78 5.56
CA THR A 69 -3.64 1.77 6.40
C THR A 69 -2.13 1.51 6.53
N ASN A 70 -1.65 0.29 6.27
CA ASN A 70 -0.26 -0.10 6.46
C ASN A 70 0.34 -0.93 5.32
N SER A 71 -0.35 -1.05 4.19
CA SER A 71 0.14 -1.80 3.03
C SER A 71 -0.35 -1.23 1.71
N VAL A 72 0.39 -1.52 0.64
CA VAL A 72 0.01 -1.30 -0.75
C VAL A 72 0.23 -2.61 -1.51
N THR A 73 -0.81 -3.08 -2.21
CA THR A 73 -0.72 -4.23 -3.11
C THR A 73 -0.55 -3.72 -4.53
N LEU A 74 0.52 -4.16 -5.17
CA LEU A 74 0.88 -3.89 -6.55
C LEU A 74 0.44 -5.06 -7.43
N GLN A 75 0.13 -4.79 -8.69
CA GLN A 75 -0.28 -5.78 -9.69
C GLN A 75 0.28 -5.38 -11.05
N TRP A 76 0.62 -6.38 -11.87
CA TRP A 76 1.10 -6.23 -13.24
C TRP A 76 0.72 -7.45 -14.09
N ASP A 77 0.90 -7.34 -15.40
CA ASP A 77 0.71 -8.47 -16.29
C ASP A 77 1.95 -9.36 -16.29
N LYS A 78 1.75 -10.65 -16.53
CA LYS A 78 2.83 -11.59 -16.76
C LYS A 78 3.67 -11.15 -17.98
N CYS A 79 4.99 -11.15 -17.83
CA CYS A 79 5.91 -11.03 -18.95
C CYS A 79 6.17 -12.40 -19.58
N GLU A 80 6.67 -12.39 -20.81
CA GLU A 80 7.15 -13.60 -21.46
C GLU A 80 8.68 -13.63 -21.45
N GLY A 81 9.24 -14.78 -21.10
CA GLY A 81 10.67 -15.03 -21.16
C GLY A 81 11.50 -14.47 -20.01
N GLU A 82 10.85 -13.97 -18.95
CA GLU A 82 11.50 -13.63 -17.68
C GLU A 82 11.78 -14.87 -16.83
N VAL A 83 12.65 -14.71 -15.82
CA VAL A 83 12.84 -15.67 -14.73
C VAL A 83 12.41 -15.09 -13.39
N GLY A 84 12.09 -13.79 -13.35
CA GLY A 84 11.57 -13.12 -12.18
C GLY A 84 11.47 -11.60 -12.33
N TYR A 85 11.20 -10.94 -11.20
CA TYR A 85 10.97 -9.51 -11.13
C TYR A 85 11.72 -8.90 -9.95
N PHE A 86 12.31 -7.71 -10.17
CA PHE A 86 12.77 -6.83 -9.10
C PHE A 86 11.73 -5.76 -8.84
N VAL A 87 11.28 -5.65 -7.58
CA VAL A 87 10.40 -4.58 -7.13
C VAL A 87 11.19 -3.65 -6.22
N GLU A 88 11.12 -2.36 -6.50
CA GLU A 88 11.83 -1.36 -5.74
C GLU A 88 10.89 -0.27 -5.23
N ARG A 89 11.23 0.31 -4.09
CA ARG A 89 10.54 1.46 -3.50
C ARG A 89 11.52 2.62 -3.32
N TYR A 90 11.07 3.84 -3.63
CA TYR A 90 11.83 5.05 -3.35
C TYR A 90 11.79 5.36 -1.86
N LYS A 91 12.97 5.46 -1.24
CA LYS A 91 13.14 5.71 0.19
C LYS A 91 14.44 6.49 0.42
N ASN A 92 14.36 7.56 1.23
CA ASN A 92 15.54 8.35 1.63
C ASN A 92 16.39 8.83 0.46
N GLY A 93 15.76 9.30 -0.63
CA GLY A 93 16.49 9.84 -1.79
C GLY A 93 16.98 8.80 -2.80
N SER A 94 16.72 7.49 -2.59
CA SER A 94 17.18 6.42 -3.48
C SER A 94 16.12 5.33 -3.69
N TRP A 95 16.29 4.56 -4.77
CA TRP A 95 15.51 3.36 -5.02
C TRP A 95 16.14 2.16 -4.28
N CYS A 96 15.33 1.51 -3.46
CA CYS A 96 15.73 0.34 -2.67
C CYS A 96 14.99 -0.88 -3.16
N ASN A 97 15.70 -1.98 -3.43
CA ASN A 97 15.06 -3.28 -3.71
C ASN A 97 14.30 -3.73 -2.47
N ILE A 98 13.00 -4.03 -2.63
CA ILE A 98 12.12 -4.51 -1.57
C ILE A 98 11.66 -5.94 -1.80
N ALA A 99 11.76 -6.44 -3.03
CA ALA A 99 11.48 -7.83 -3.34
C ALA A 99 12.16 -8.28 -4.64
N GLU A 100 12.64 -9.50 -4.63
CA GLU A 100 12.95 -10.32 -5.80
C GLU A 100 11.93 -11.44 -5.87
N LEU A 101 11.16 -11.49 -6.96
CA LEU A 101 10.01 -12.34 -7.10
C LEU A 101 10.25 -13.36 -8.22
N PRO A 102 9.77 -14.60 -8.06
CA PRO A 102 9.93 -15.65 -9.07
C PRO A 102 9.12 -15.39 -10.34
N VAL A 103 9.43 -16.16 -11.37
CA VAL A 103 8.65 -16.23 -12.61
C VAL A 103 7.17 -16.42 -12.34
N ASP A 104 6.33 -15.90 -13.25
CA ASP A 104 4.85 -15.98 -13.19
C ASP A 104 4.19 -15.20 -12.05
N THR A 105 4.96 -14.48 -11.24
CA THR A 105 4.38 -13.59 -10.21
C THR A 105 3.75 -12.38 -10.88
N THR A 106 2.50 -12.05 -10.50
CA THR A 106 1.75 -10.90 -11.04
C THR A 106 1.26 -9.93 -9.98
N SER A 107 1.63 -10.14 -8.71
CA SER A 107 1.29 -9.23 -7.61
C SER A 107 2.29 -9.30 -6.47
N TYR A 108 2.41 -8.20 -5.73
CA TYR A 108 3.23 -8.07 -4.53
C TYR A 108 2.58 -7.11 -3.54
N THR A 109 2.67 -7.42 -2.25
CA THR A 109 2.14 -6.55 -1.19
C THR A 109 3.27 -6.07 -0.29
N GLU A 110 3.57 -4.79 -0.36
CA GLU A 110 4.46 -4.11 0.59
C GLU A 110 3.69 -3.78 1.86
N LYS A 111 4.25 -4.18 3.01
CA LYS A 111 3.65 -4.03 4.35
C LYS A 111 4.49 -3.10 5.23
N GLY A 112 3.96 -2.77 6.43
CA GLY A 112 4.67 -1.90 7.39
C GLY A 112 4.75 -0.44 6.95
N LEU A 113 3.86 -0.01 6.08
CA LEU A 113 3.78 1.35 5.57
C LEU A 113 3.03 2.26 6.56
N ILE A 114 3.35 3.56 6.52
CA ILE A 114 2.70 4.58 7.33
C ILE A 114 1.36 4.96 6.68
N ASN A 115 0.29 5.07 7.46
CA ASN A 115 -1.04 5.41 6.96
C ASN A 115 -1.10 6.80 6.29
N GLY A 116 -2.01 6.96 5.33
CA GLY A 116 -2.22 8.22 4.63
C GLY A 116 -0.98 8.76 3.91
N THR A 117 -0.03 7.89 3.53
CA THR A 117 1.25 8.27 2.93
C THR A 117 1.37 7.71 1.52
N THR A 118 1.90 8.52 0.60
CA THR A 118 2.16 8.10 -0.78
C THR A 118 3.58 7.57 -0.90
N TYR A 119 3.72 6.44 -1.57
CA TYR A 119 4.98 5.76 -1.86
C TYR A 119 5.13 5.59 -3.36
N SER A 120 6.35 5.75 -3.86
CA SER A 120 6.69 5.47 -5.24
C SER A 120 7.33 4.09 -5.35
N PHE A 121 6.83 3.30 -6.30
CA PHE A 121 7.31 1.96 -6.61
C PHE A 121 7.72 1.87 -8.06
N ARG A 122 8.66 0.99 -8.36
CA ARG A 122 9.00 0.59 -9.73
C ARG A 122 9.29 -0.91 -9.78
N ILE A 123 9.07 -1.48 -10.95
CA ILE A 123 9.28 -2.90 -11.23
C ILE A 123 9.99 -3.06 -12.56
N ARG A 124 10.81 -4.09 -12.68
CA ARG A 124 11.34 -4.58 -13.94
C ARG A 124 11.42 -6.10 -13.91
N ALA A 125 11.20 -6.71 -15.05
CA ALA A 125 11.48 -8.12 -15.24
C ALA A 125 12.97 -8.36 -15.47
N TYR A 126 13.47 -9.54 -15.11
CA TYR A 126 14.84 -9.94 -15.35
C TYR A 126 14.95 -11.38 -15.88
N ARG A 127 16.09 -11.68 -16.48
CA ARG A 127 16.46 -13.00 -16.96
C ARG A 127 17.96 -13.20 -16.81
N TYR A 128 18.37 -14.43 -16.54
CA TYR A 128 19.78 -14.80 -16.57
C TYR A 128 20.23 -15.08 -18.01
N GLY A 129 21.39 -14.56 -18.37
CA GLY A 129 22.20 -14.84 -19.54
C GLY A 129 23.65 -14.96 -19.08
N ASP A 130 24.63 -14.52 -19.88
CA ASP A 130 26.02 -14.35 -19.41
C ASP A 130 26.10 -13.29 -18.31
N THR A 131 25.17 -12.36 -18.30
CA THR A 131 24.89 -11.37 -17.23
C THR A 131 23.39 -11.31 -16.97
N VAL A 132 22.98 -10.63 -15.89
CA VAL A 132 21.56 -10.38 -15.65
C VAL A 132 21.04 -9.36 -16.65
N LEU A 133 20.12 -9.78 -17.51
CA LEU A 133 19.41 -8.92 -18.45
C LEU A 133 18.14 -8.40 -17.79
N THR A 134 17.80 -7.13 -18.00
CA THR A 134 16.60 -6.52 -17.41
C THR A 134 15.81 -5.74 -18.45
N GLY A 135 14.48 -5.73 -18.30
CA GLY A 135 13.60 -4.78 -18.97
C GLY A 135 13.76 -3.37 -18.38
N LEU A 136 13.09 -2.40 -18.99
CA LEU A 136 12.98 -1.05 -18.45
C LEU A 136 12.07 -1.05 -17.21
N TYR A 137 12.25 -0.05 -16.35
CA TYR A 137 11.38 0.13 -15.20
C TYR A 137 10.00 0.65 -15.59
N SER A 138 8.96 0.02 -15.04
CA SER A 138 7.62 0.57 -14.95
C SER A 138 7.40 1.16 -13.57
N ASN A 139 6.75 2.33 -13.48
CA ASN A 139 6.62 3.10 -12.25
C ASN A 139 5.15 3.30 -11.86
N VAL A 140 4.87 3.34 -10.56
CA VAL A 140 3.56 3.67 -10.01
C VAL A 140 3.70 4.34 -8.64
N ALA A 141 2.75 5.21 -8.29
CA ALA A 141 2.61 5.74 -6.93
C ALA A 141 1.38 5.12 -6.26
N GLY A 142 1.56 4.63 -5.04
CA GLY A 142 0.49 4.06 -4.22
C GLY A 142 0.36 4.80 -2.90
N THR A 143 -0.87 5.13 -2.51
CA THR A 143 -1.16 5.83 -1.25
C THR A 143 -1.89 4.89 -0.30
N THR A 144 -1.34 4.71 0.91
CA THR A 144 -2.03 4.00 1.99
C THR A 144 -3.26 4.78 2.44
N THR A 145 -4.29 4.09 2.91
CA THR A 145 -5.50 4.77 3.42
C THR A 145 -5.20 5.49 4.73
N LEU A 146 -5.90 6.60 4.97
CA LEU A 146 -5.84 7.31 6.25
C LEU A 146 -6.54 6.48 7.33
N ALA A 147 -5.92 6.33 8.51
CA ALA A 147 -6.51 5.57 9.61
C ALA A 147 -7.64 6.35 10.28
N ASN A 148 -8.70 5.64 10.66
CA ASN A 148 -9.80 6.17 11.46
C ASN A 148 -9.31 6.62 12.84
N VAL A 149 -10.12 7.45 13.51
CA VAL A 149 -9.94 7.77 14.91
C VAL A 149 -10.03 6.50 15.77
N THR A 150 -9.12 6.35 16.71
CA THR A 150 -9.14 5.29 17.72
C THR A 150 -9.23 5.90 19.13
N GLY A 151 -9.67 5.13 20.12
CA GLY A 151 -9.76 5.58 21.50
C GLY A 151 -10.78 6.72 21.72
N PHE A 152 -11.77 6.90 20.84
CA PHE A 152 -12.82 7.91 21.02
C PHE A 152 -13.74 7.52 22.17
N ALA A 153 -13.63 8.23 23.28
CA ALA A 153 -14.31 7.92 24.52
C ALA A 153 -14.65 9.18 25.32
N LYS A 154 -15.61 9.06 26.25
CA LYS A 154 -15.83 10.05 27.30
C LYS A 154 -14.65 10.01 28.27
N GLN A 155 -14.03 11.15 28.52
CA GLN A 155 -12.98 11.33 29.52
C GLN A 155 -13.59 11.71 30.88
N SER A 156 -14.50 12.69 30.89
CA SER A 156 -15.16 13.17 32.08
C SER A 156 -16.51 13.83 31.73
N SER A 157 -17.35 14.07 32.72
CA SER A 157 -18.58 14.85 32.57
C SER A 157 -18.92 15.56 33.88
N THR A 158 -19.59 16.71 33.72
CA THR A 158 -20.32 17.41 34.79
C THR A 158 -21.82 17.38 34.47
N ASP A 159 -22.63 18.08 35.24
CA ASP A 159 -24.06 18.28 34.95
C ASP A 159 -24.32 19.12 33.71
N SER A 160 -23.34 19.92 33.27
CA SER A 160 -23.45 20.88 32.17
C SER A 160 -22.39 20.72 31.07
N SER A 161 -21.52 19.71 31.18
CA SER A 161 -20.46 19.48 30.19
C SER A 161 -20.08 18.02 30.01
N ILE A 162 -19.51 17.69 28.85
CA ILE A 162 -18.89 16.39 28.54
C ILE A 162 -17.56 16.65 27.88
N THR A 163 -16.48 16.09 28.44
CA THR A 163 -15.17 16.04 27.80
C THR A 163 -14.99 14.69 27.10
N VAL A 164 -14.75 14.74 25.80
CA VAL A 164 -14.38 13.57 24.99
C VAL A 164 -12.91 13.60 24.65
N LYS A 165 -12.31 12.43 24.46
CA LYS A 165 -10.90 12.26 24.07
C LYS A 165 -10.77 11.22 22.97
N TRP A 166 -9.64 11.24 22.29
CA TRP A 166 -9.26 10.25 21.27
C TRP A 166 -7.75 10.12 21.16
N ASN A 167 -7.29 9.06 20.51
CA ASN A 167 -5.86 8.85 20.29
C ASN A 167 -5.36 9.74 19.14
N ARG A 168 -4.12 10.20 19.26
CA ARG A 168 -3.42 10.94 18.22
C ARG A 168 -3.18 10.06 17.00
N ASN A 169 -3.52 10.55 15.81
CA ASN A 169 -3.07 10.03 14.53
C ASN A 169 -1.98 10.95 13.97
N SER A 170 -0.72 10.53 14.03
CA SER A 170 0.45 11.33 13.61
C SER A 170 0.43 11.72 12.13
N CYS A 171 -0.34 11.03 11.31
CA CYS A 171 -0.46 11.29 9.87
C CYS A 171 -1.63 12.20 9.50
N ALA A 172 -2.49 12.53 10.45
CA ALA A 172 -3.61 13.46 10.26
C ALA A 172 -3.14 14.91 10.22
N THR A 173 -3.86 15.75 9.50
CA THR A 173 -3.81 17.20 9.68
C THR A 173 -4.60 17.60 10.93
N GLY A 174 -5.76 16.95 11.15
CA GLY A 174 -6.59 17.20 12.31
C GLY A 174 -7.85 16.33 12.32
N TYR A 175 -8.85 16.79 13.09
CA TYR A 175 -10.09 16.06 13.34
C TYR A 175 -11.30 16.99 13.16
N VAL A 176 -12.43 16.41 12.76
CA VAL A 176 -13.74 17.05 12.75
C VAL A 176 -14.61 16.35 13.78
N LEU A 177 -15.03 17.06 14.82
CA LEU A 177 -15.94 16.58 15.86
C LEU A 177 -17.30 17.25 15.70
N GLU A 178 -18.36 16.45 15.74
CA GLU A 178 -19.74 16.92 15.64
C GLU A 178 -20.61 16.31 16.73
N GLN A 179 -21.68 17.02 17.08
CA GLN A 179 -22.73 16.59 18.00
C GLN A 179 -24.06 16.48 17.27
N TYR A 180 -24.85 15.47 17.57
CA TYR A 180 -26.20 15.34 17.07
C TYR A 180 -27.14 16.20 17.95
N THR A 181 -27.79 17.20 17.37
CA THR A 181 -28.71 18.07 18.04
C THR A 181 -29.76 18.61 17.07
N GLY A 182 -31.03 18.75 17.52
CA GLY A 182 -32.11 19.26 16.67
C GLY A 182 -32.33 18.45 15.38
N GLY A 183 -32.14 17.12 15.41
CA GLY A 183 -32.33 16.24 14.24
C GLY A 183 -31.18 16.24 13.24
N LYS A 184 -30.06 16.95 13.50
CA LYS A 184 -28.93 17.09 12.59
C LYS A 184 -27.58 17.04 13.31
N TRP A 185 -26.52 16.78 12.54
CA TRP A 185 -25.15 16.86 13.02
C TRP A 185 -24.65 18.31 12.94
N VAL A 186 -24.14 18.81 14.04
CA VAL A 186 -23.58 20.18 14.16
C VAL A 186 -22.11 20.07 14.52
N GLN A 187 -21.25 20.72 13.74
CA GLN A 187 -19.81 20.73 13.97
C GLN A 187 -19.49 21.51 15.27
N LEU A 188 -18.85 20.86 16.22
CA LEU A 188 -18.35 21.48 17.44
C LEU A 188 -16.96 22.08 17.23
N THR A 189 -16.11 21.36 16.51
CA THR A 189 -14.75 21.81 16.20
C THR A 189 -14.18 21.13 14.97
N LYS A 190 -13.30 21.83 14.27
CA LYS A 190 -12.36 21.29 13.28
C LYS A 190 -10.96 21.70 13.74
N THR A 191 -10.17 20.75 14.24
CA THR A 191 -8.82 21.05 14.72
C THR A 191 -7.86 21.21 13.55
N ALA A 192 -6.94 22.15 13.62
CA ALA A 192 -5.88 22.34 12.62
C ALA A 192 -4.58 21.59 12.99
N SER A 193 -4.61 20.80 14.08
CA SER A 193 -3.47 20.02 14.55
C SER A 193 -3.90 18.63 14.99
N ASN A 194 -3.07 17.63 14.70
CA ASN A 194 -3.26 16.26 15.15
C ASN A 194 -2.90 16.05 16.64
N THR A 195 -2.36 17.06 17.30
CA THR A 195 -2.05 17.03 18.75
C THR A 195 -3.26 17.35 19.62
N ASN A 196 -4.28 17.99 19.05
CA ASN A 196 -5.54 18.26 19.75
C ASN A 196 -6.37 16.99 19.81
N THR A 197 -6.34 16.31 20.96
CA THR A 197 -6.92 14.97 21.15
C THR A 197 -8.05 14.94 22.18
N SER A 198 -8.57 16.09 22.55
CA SER A 198 -9.73 16.23 23.43
C SER A 198 -10.57 17.46 23.10
N TYR A 199 -11.83 17.46 23.56
CA TYR A 199 -12.75 18.57 23.43
C TYR A 199 -13.79 18.52 24.52
N THR A 200 -14.15 19.67 25.09
CA THR A 200 -15.20 19.80 26.11
C THR A 200 -16.42 20.52 25.51
N ALA A 201 -17.49 19.75 25.31
CA ALA A 201 -18.81 20.31 24.99
C ALA A 201 -19.44 20.88 26.27
N LYS A 202 -19.90 22.15 26.20
CA LYS A 202 -20.47 22.93 27.33
C LYS A 202 -21.94 23.23 27.08
N ASN A 203 -22.58 23.79 28.11
CA ASN A 203 -23.99 24.22 28.09
C ASN A 203 -24.96 23.05 27.78
N LEU A 204 -24.66 21.91 28.32
CA LEU A 204 -25.45 20.69 28.19
C LEU A 204 -26.47 20.62 29.33
N LYS A 205 -27.57 19.89 29.12
CA LYS A 205 -28.55 19.57 30.17
C LYS A 205 -28.03 18.42 31.03
N ALA A 206 -28.26 18.50 32.34
CA ALA A 206 -27.93 17.44 33.29
C ALA A 206 -28.70 16.16 32.99
N SER A 207 -28.13 15.02 33.41
CA SER A 207 -28.73 13.68 33.26
C SER A 207 -29.16 13.35 31.83
N THR A 208 -28.51 13.94 30.82
CA THR A 208 -28.90 13.83 29.41
C THR A 208 -27.83 13.14 28.59
N THR A 209 -28.22 12.22 27.69
CA THR A 209 -27.31 11.54 26.77
C THR A 209 -27.18 12.36 25.48
N TYR A 210 -25.94 12.60 25.09
CA TYR A 210 -25.55 13.26 23.84
C TYR A 210 -24.79 12.29 22.94
N THR A 211 -25.01 12.41 21.63
CA THR A 211 -24.31 11.61 20.63
C THR A 211 -23.32 12.49 19.89
N PHE A 212 -22.08 12.05 19.88
CA PHE A 212 -20.96 12.68 19.17
C PHE A 212 -20.49 11.80 18.04
N ARG A 213 -19.88 12.39 17.02
CA ARG A 213 -19.11 11.68 16.01
C ARG A 213 -17.85 12.43 15.64
N ILE A 214 -16.81 11.68 15.30
CA ILE A 214 -15.50 12.25 14.95
C ILE A 214 -14.94 11.55 13.73
N LYS A 215 -14.23 12.29 12.89
CA LYS A 215 -13.41 11.75 11.79
C LYS A 215 -12.04 12.38 11.76
N THR A 216 -11.09 11.68 11.19
CA THR A 216 -9.76 12.18 10.85
C THR A 216 -9.80 12.83 9.48
N TYR A 217 -9.02 13.89 9.26
CA TYR A 217 -8.75 14.41 7.93
C TYR A 217 -7.26 14.66 7.72
N LYS A 218 -6.82 14.57 6.46
CA LYS A 218 -5.47 14.91 6.00
C LYS A 218 -5.56 15.80 4.78
N THR A 219 -4.88 16.95 4.80
CA THR A 219 -4.77 17.86 3.66
C THR A 219 -3.33 17.89 3.18
N VAL A 220 -3.12 17.60 1.89
CA VAL A 220 -1.81 17.65 1.22
C VAL A 220 -2.01 18.38 -0.09
N ASN A 221 -1.22 19.43 -0.35
CA ASN A 221 -1.29 20.23 -1.58
C ASN A 221 -2.73 20.68 -1.93
N GLY A 222 -3.49 21.15 -0.93
CA GLY A 222 -4.88 21.62 -1.09
C GLY A 222 -5.92 20.50 -1.22
N LYS A 223 -5.53 19.23 -1.38
CA LYS A 223 -6.47 18.11 -1.46
C LYS A 223 -6.69 17.51 -0.08
N THR A 224 -7.95 17.41 0.34
CA THR A 224 -8.34 16.82 1.63
C THR A 224 -8.88 15.40 1.43
N THR A 225 -8.36 14.47 2.23
CA THR A 225 -8.86 13.10 2.38
C THR A 225 -9.40 12.95 3.79
N GLU A 226 -10.54 12.29 3.94
CA GLU A 226 -11.23 12.12 5.22
C GLU A 226 -11.55 10.65 5.46
N THR A 227 -11.65 10.26 6.74
CA THR A 227 -12.11 8.93 7.14
C THR A 227 -13.62 8.90 7.37
N ALA A 228 -14.15 7.70 7.55
CA ALA A 228 -15.51 7.54 8.06
C ALA A 228 -15.62 8.12 9.50
N TYR A 229 -16.85 8.51 9.90
CA TYR A 229 -17.13 8.93 11.27
C TYR A 229 -17.18 7.75 12.23
N ILE A 230 -16.55 7.91 13.40
CA ILE A 230 -16.72 7.05 14.58
C ILE A 230 -17.69 7.76 15.53
N ARG A 231 -18.64 7.03 16.11
CA ARG A 231 -19.69 7.57 16.98
C ARG A 231 -19.46 7.21 18.44
N LEU A 232 -19.94 8.09 19.34
CA LEU A 232 -19.91 7.92 20.79
C LEU A 232 -21.19 8.49 21.38
N ALA A 233 -21.87 7.74 22.26
CA ALA A 233 -22.91 8.25 23.14
C ALA A 233 -22.29 8.48 24.54
N ALA A 234 -22.54 9.65 25.11
CA ALA A 234 -22.05 10.02 26.44
C ALA A 234 -23.11 10.81 27.21
N ARG A 235 -23.19 10.55 28.50
CA ARG A 235 -24.19 11.16 29.38
C ARG A 235 -23.54 12.17 30.34
N THR A 236 -24.16 13.34 30.52
CA THR A 236 -23.86 14.31 31.59
C THR A 236 -24.17 13.72 32.95
N SER A 237 -23.50 14.20 33.98
CA SER A 237 -23.77 13.82 35.36
C SER A 237 -25.15 14.34 35.83
N ALA A 238 -25.66 13.78 36.90
CA ALA A 238 -26.80 14.33 37.59
C ALA A 238 -26.47 15.71 38.16
N PRO A 239 -27.47 16.58 38.40
CA PRO A 239 -27.23 17.85 39.10
C PRO A 239 -26.55 17.57 40.44
N SER A 240 -25.46 18.30 40.69
CA SER A 240 -24.83 18.30 42.02
C SER A 240 -25.34 19.46 42.82
N VAL A 241 -25.80 19.19 44.03
CA VAL A 241 -26.05 20.21 45.05
C VAL A 241 -24.84 20.27 45.98
N THR A 242 -24.30 21.45 46.17
CA THR A 242 -23.26 21.65 47.18
C THR A 242 -23.91 21.64 48.56
N ASN A 243 -23.30 20.92 49.47
CA ASN A 243 -23.73 20.96 50.87
C ASN A 243 -23.66 22.40 51.39
N VAL A 244 -24.68 22.78 52.13
CA VAL A 244 -24.65 24.07 52.83
C VAL A 244 -23.49 24.02 53.83
N THR A 245 -22.51 24.89 53.65
CA THR A 245 -21.40 25.07 54.57
C THR A 245 -21.63 26.34 55.37
N GLY A 246 -21.22 26.38 56.65
CA GLY A 246 -21.35 27.54 57.50
C GLY A 246 -22.73 27.69 58.18
N PHE A 247 -23.51 26.59 58.25
CA PHE A 247 -24.72 26.57 59.05
C PHE A 247 -24.34 26.62 60.53
N THR A 248 -24.43 27.80 61.14
CA THR A 248 -24.21 27.97 62.57
C THR A 248 -25.54 28.23 63.23
N LYS A 249 -25.74 27.64 64.39
CA LYS A 249 -26.92 27.94 65.25
C LYS A 249 -26.80 29.37 65.76
N GLU A 250 -27.70 30.26 65.39
CA GLU A 250 -27.86 31.50 66.10
C GLU A 250 -28.38 31.22 67.52
N SER A 251 -27.80 31.89 68.50
CA SER A 251 -28.24 31.75 69.90
C SER A 251 -29.70 32.08 70.04
N VAL A 252 -30.49 31.13 70.47
CA VAL A 252 -31.90 31.38 70.89
C VAL A 252 -31.86 31.90 72.27
N THR A 253 -32.19 33.18 72.45
CA THR A 253 -32.47 33.74 73.80
C THR A 253 -33.85 33.23 74.25
N PRO A 254 -33.96 32.64 75.45
CA PRO A 254 -35.27 32.28 75.97
C PRO A 254 -36.10 33.54 76.19
N THR A 255 -37.28 33.66 75.55
CA THR A 255 -38.30 34.62 75.92
C THR A 255 -38.87 34.21 77.25
N THR A 256 -38.55 34.96 78.29
CA THR A 256 -39.24 34.88 79.55
C THR A 256 -40.64 35.48 79.37
N ALA A 257 -41.64 34.55 79.38
CA ALA A 257 -43.02 34.97 79.57
C ALA A 257 -43.25 35.35 81.10
N THR A 258 -43.70 36.52 81.35
CA THR A 258 -44.36 36.93 82.61
C THR A 258 -45.82 36.62 82.52
#